data_69b6df1a79a75a9823b8b15989b34d4b
#
_entry.id   69b6df1a79a75a9823b8b15989b34d4b
#
_cell.length_a   1.000
_cell.length_b   1.000
_cell.length_c   1.000
_cell.angle_alpha   90.00
_cell.angle_beta   90.00
_cell.angle_gamma   90.00
#
_symmetry.space_group_name_H-M   'P 1'
#
loop_
_entity.id
_entity.type
_entity.pdbx_description
1 polymer ?
#
loop_
_entity_poly.entity_id
_entity_poly.type
_entity_poly.pdbx_seq_one_letter_code
_entity_poly.pdbx_strand_id
1 'polypeptide(L)'
;DRGLVGSEMCIRDRIKPTRKVLNNLIFAFNICRFVKSNAIVLTHRGTTVGIGSGQPSRLDSCKIAIDKLKKFNSDINGEILAASDAFFPFVDGIETLVQSGVTAVIQPSGSVRDKEIIKYANETGTILVFSKSRHFNH
;
A
#
# COMPACT_ATOMS: atom_id res chain seq x y z
N ASP A 1 -16.42 13.61 -9.43
CA ASP A 1 -16.66 12.28 -8.97
C ASP A 1 -15.95 12.01 -7.65
N ARG A 2 -16.72 11.58 -6.68
CA ARG A 2 -16.20 11.45 -5.33
C ARG A 2 -15.42 10.21 -5.05
N GLY A 3 -15.72 9.11 -5.72
CA GLY A 3 -15.05 7.85 -5.49
C GLY A 3 -13.78 7.69 -6.32
N LEU A 4 -13.60 8.54 -7.29
CA LEU A 4 -12.50 8.44 -8.23
C LEU A 4 -11.62 9.68 -8.14
N VAL A 5 -10.34 9.47 -8.02
CA VAL A 5 -9.35 10.55 -8.08
C VAL A 5 -8.39 10.17 -9.19
N GLY A 6 -8.43 10.97 -10.27
CA GLY A 6 -7.83 10.54 -11.50
C GLY A 6 -8.67 9.42 -12.12
N SER A 7 -8.31 8.92 -13.27
CA SER A 7 -9.07 7.91 -13.98
C SER A 7 -8.93 6.50 -13.40
N GLU A 8 -7.95 6.27 -12.54
CA GLU A 8 -7.56 4.93 -12.12
C GLU A 8 -7.65 4.68 -10.62
N MET A 9 -8.00 5.70 -9.82
CA MET A 9 -7.99 5.59 -8.37
C MET A 9 -9.40 5.70 -7.81
N CYS A 10 -9.66 4.94 -6.74
CA CYS A 10 -10.94 4.93 -6.05
C CYS A 10 -10.72 4.87 -4.55
N ILE A 11 -11.34 5.80 -3.82
CA ILE A 11 -11.26 5.84 -2.37
C ILE A 11 -12.41 5.00 -1.81
N ARG A 12 -12.10 3.97 -1.03
CA ARG A 12 -13.08 2.97 -0.58
C ARG A 12 -13.40 3.01 0.89
N ASP A 13 -12.62 3.67 1.72
CA ASP A 13 -12.93 3.75 3.13
C ASP A 13 -13.49 5.12 3.51
N ARG A 14 -13.80 5.30 4.79
CA ARG A 14 -14.41 6.53 5.29
C ARG A 14 -13.45 7.69 5.35
N ILE A 15 -12.15 7.39 5.47
CA ILE A 15 -11.11 8.40 5.62
C ILE A 15 -10.58 8.73 4.25
N LYS A 16 -10.75 9.99 3.85
CA LYS A 16 -10.28 10.44 2.56
C LYS A 16 -8.86 10.98 2.68
N PRO A 17 -7.96 10.61 1.77
CA PRO A 17 -6.61 11.17 1.78
C PRO A 17 -6.64 12.65 1.39
N THR A 18 -5.70 13.40 1.96
CA THR A 18 -5.39 14.72 1.44
C THR A 18 -4.78 14.57 0.05
N ARG A 19 -4.74 15.66 -0.72
CA ARG A 19 -4.10 15.62 -2.04
C ARG A 19 -2.63 15.20 -1.93
N LYS A 20 -1.93 15.68 -0.90
CA LYS A 20 -0.53 15.34 -0.69
C LYS A 20 -0.35 13.84 -0.44
N VAL A 21 -1.16 13.26 0.43
CA VAL A 21 -1.12 11.82 0.71
C VAL A 21 -1.45 11.02 -0.54
N LEU A 22 -2.49 11.43 -1.27
CA LEU A 22 -2.87 10.73 -2.50
C LEU A 22 -1.75 10.77 -3.53
N ASN A 23 -1.12 11.93 -3.72
CA ASN A 23 0.00 12.05 -4.67
C ASN A 23 1.16 11.16 -4.26
N ASN A 24 1.44 11.06 -2.97
CA ASN A 24 2.50 10.19 -2.47
C ASN A 24 2.15 8.72 -2.60
N LEU A 25 0.88 8.34 -2.46
CA LEU A 25 0.43 6.98 -2.73
C LEU A 25 0.59 6.63 -4.21
N ILE A 26 0.23 7.54 -5.09
CA ILE A 26 0.40 7.34 -6.53
C ILE A 26 1.89 7.19 -6.88
N PHE A 27 2.73 8.01 -6.28
CA PHE A 27 4.18 7.90 -6.46
C PHE A 27 4.67 6.50 -6.05
N ALA A 28 4.29 6.02 -4.88
CA ALA A 28 4.66 4.69 -4.41
C ALA A 28 4.15 3.60 -5.35
N PHE A 29 2.90 3.74 -5.81
CA PHE A 29 2.29 2.77 -6.71
C PHE A 29 3.02 2.71 -8.06
N ASN A 30 3.43 3.86 -8.58
CA ASN A 30 4.17 3.92 -9.84
C ASN A 30 5.55 3.27 -9.72
N ILE A 31 6.16 3.32 -8.54
CA ILE A 31 7.44 2.63 -8.30
C ILE A 31 7.25 1.11 -8.39
N CYS A 32 6.09 0.59 -7.98
CA CYS A 32 5.82 -0.85 -8.08
C CYS A 32 5.99 -1.38 -9.51
N ARG A 33 5.79 -0.53 -10.52
CA ARG A 33 5.97 -0.88 -11.93
C ARG A 33 7.39 -1.38 -12.23
N PHE A 34 8.38 -0.89 -11.48
CA PHE A 34 9.80 -1.19 -11.71
C PHE A 34 10.33 -2.24 -10.72
N VAL A 35 9.48 -2.74 -9.85
CA VAL A 35 9.86 -3.69 -8.80
C VAL A 35 9.29 -5.05 -9.16
N LYS A 36 10.12 -6.08 -9.02
CA LYS A 36 9.70 -7.45 -9.34
C LYS A 36 8.60 -7.91 -8.39
N SER A 37 7.54 -8.48 -8.94
CA SER A 37 6.41 -9.00 -8.17
C SER A 37 6.84 -10.17 -7.27
N ASN A 38 6.23 -10.38 -6.14
CA ASN A 38 5.21 -9.52 -5.52
C ASN A 38 5.87 -8.29 -4.94
N ALA A 39 5.39 -7.10 -5.33
CA ALA A 39 6.05 -5.86 -4.93
C ALA A 39 5.27 -5.12 -3.85
N ILE A 40 5.96 -4.76 -2.79
CA ILE A 40 5.46 -3.86 -1.75
C ILE A 40 6.46 -2.72 -1.64
N VAL A 41 6.00 -1.50 -1.78
CA VAL A 41 6.84 -0.30 -1.71
C VAL A 41 6.34 0.56 -0.56
N LEU A 42 7.23 0.83 0.39
CA LEU A 42 6.95 1.75 1.49
C LEU A 42 7.62 3.09 1.20
N THR A 43 6.90 4.16 1.42
CA THR A 43 7.42 5.52 1.22
C THR A 43 7.14 6.40 2.43
N HIS A 44 7.98 7.43 2.57
CA HIS A 44 7.81 8.47 3.57
C HIS A 44 8.19 9.78 2.93
N ARG A 45 7.22 10.70 2.82
CA ARG A 45 7.43 12.03 2.24
C ARG A 45 8.13 12.00 0.88
N GLY A 46 7.67 11.12 0.00
CA GLY A 46 8.18 11.02 -1.36
C GLY A 46 9.52 10.31 -1.51
N THR A 47 9.94 9.57 -0.48
CA THR A 47 11.18 8.79 -0.50
C THR A 47 10.83 7.34 -0.18
N THR A 48 11.42 6.40 -0.91
CA THR A 48 11.25 4.98 -0.58
C THR A 48 12.03 4.65 0.67
N VAL A 49 11.38 3.94 1.60
CA VAL A 49 11.98 3.58 2.89
C VAL A 49 12.02 2.09 3.15
N GLY A 50 11.42 1.31 2.28
CA GLY A 50 11.47 -0.15 2.35
C GLY A 50 10.79 -0.76 1.14
N ILE A 51 11.42 -1.73 0.50
CA ILE A 51 10.85 -2.42 -0.65
C ILE A 51 10.99 -3.91 -0.44
N GLY A 52 9.88 -4.63 -0.57
CA GLY A 52 9.84 -6.08 -0.65
C GLY A 52 9.53 -6.51 -2.07
N SER A 53 10.28 -7.45 -2.62
CA SER A 53 10.13 -7.82 -4.02
C SER A 53 10.48 -9.26 -4.28
N GLY A 54 9.97 -9.78 -5.39
CA GLY A 54 10.40 -11.08 -5.91
C GLY A 54 9.97 -12.28 -5.10
N GLN A 55 9.06 -12.12 -4.15
CA GLN A 55 8.63 -13.22 -3.28
C GLN A 55 7.39 -13.91 -3.84
N PRO A 56 7.28 -15.23 -3.65
CA PRO A 56 6.06 -15.95 -4.03
C PRO A 56 4.83 -15.49 -3.23
N SER A 57 5.03 -15.07 -1.98
CA SER A 57 3.97 -14.62 -1.11
C SER A 57 4.01 -13.12 -0.94
N ARG A 58 2.84 -12.46 -1.06
CA ARG A 58 2.74 -11.02 -0.83
C ARG A 58 3.00 -10.68 0.63
N LEU A 59 2.60 -11.57 1.55
CA LEU A 59 2.90 -11.38 2.97
C LEU A 59 4.40 -11.35 3.22
N ASP A 60 5.16 -12.21 2.56
CA ASP A 60 6.62 -12.22 2.69
C ASP A 60 7.23 -10.91 2.17
N SER A 61 6.71 -10.37 1.06
CA SER A 61 7.16 -9.07 0.57
C SER A 61 6.85 -7.95 1.57
N CYS A 62 5.70 -8.00 2.24
CA CYS A 62 5.38 -7.05 3.31
C CYS A 62 6.40 -7.12 4.44
N LYS A 63 6.73 -8.32 4.89
CA LYS A 63 7.70 -8.51 5.96
C LYS A 63 9.08 -8.00 5.58
N ILE A 64 9.51 -8.26 4.35
CA ILE A 64 10.80 -7.78 3.87
C ILE A 64 10.84 -6.26 3.82
N ALA A 65 9.79 -5.63 3.29
CA ALA A 65 9.70 -4.17 3.23
C ALA A 65 9.79 -3.55 4.63
N ILE A 66 9.07 -4.14 5.58
CA ILE A 66 9.07 -3.68 6.98
C ILE A 66 10.43 -3.87 7.63
N ASP A 67 11.07 -5.01 7.40
CA ASP A 67 12.40 -5.27 7.95
C ASP A 67 13.41 -4.23 7.46
N LYS A 68 13.34 -3.88 6.20
CA LYS A 68 14.21 -2.84 5.62
C LYS A 68 13.90 -1.46 6.20
N LEU A 69 12.62 -1.15 6.39
CA LEU A 69 12.22 0.08 7.04
C LEU A 69 12.86 0.20 8.43
N LYS A 70 12.72 -0.86 9.23
CA LYS A 70 13.24 -0.87 10.60
C LYS A 70 14.76 -0.85 10.65
N LYS A 71 15.41 -1.56 9.74
CA LYS A 71 16.85 -1.70 9.72
C LYS A 71 17.57 -0.42 9.26
N PHE A 72 17.04 0.25 8.24
CA PHE A 72 17.72 1.37 7.60
C PHE A 72 17.07 2.72 7.87
N ASN A 73 15.84 2.74 8.35
CA ASN A 73 15.05 3.97 8.51
C ASN A 73 14.27 3.97 9.83
N SER A 74 14.88 3.45 10.89
CA SER A 74 14.21 3.26 12.19
C SER A 74 13.81 4.57 12.88
N ASP A 75 14.37 5.69 12.45
CA ASP A 75 14.09 7.03 13.01
C ASP A 75 12.85 7.69 12.40
N ILE A 76 12.24 7.06 11.40
CA ILE A 76 11.06 7.60 10.73
C ILE A 76 9.82 7.32 11.55
N ASN A 77 9.04 8.36 11.82
CA ASN A 77 7.77 8.28 12.52
C ASN A 77 6.65 8.88 11.69
N GLY A 78 5.51 8.19 11.67
CA GLY A 78 4.29 8.70 11.03
C GLY A 78 4.39 8.74 9.51
N GLU A 79 3.24 8.89 8.86
CA GLU A 79 3.11 9.05 7.41
C GLU A 79 3.90 8.06 6.57
N ILE A 80 3.92 6.79 6.97
CA ILE A 80 4.47 5.73 6.15
C ILE A 80 3.35 5.22 5.26
N LEU A 81 3.55 5.30 3.96
CA LEU A 81 2.57 4.89 2.97
C LEU A 81 3.05 3.61 2.29
N ALA A 82 2.10 2.76 1.91
CA ALA A 82 2.42 1.50 1.25
C ALA A 82 1.69 1.38 -0.08
N ALA A 83 2.38 0.81 -1.06
CA ALA A 83 1.77 0.44 -2.33
C ALA A 83 2.01 -1.05 -2.60
N SER A 84 1.02 -1.70 -3.18
CA SER A 84 1.11 -3.09 -3.61
C SER A 84 0.82 -3.16 -5.10
N ASP A 85 1.60 -3.96 -5.82
CA ASP A 85 1.43 -4.09 -7.27
C ASP A 85 0.19 -4.90 -7.67
N ALA A 86 -0.41 -5.62 -6.73
CA ALA A 86 -1.67 -6.34 -6.94
C ALA A 86 -2.47 -6.35 -5.64
N PHE A 87 -3.71 -6.84 -5.70
CA PHE A 87 -4.57 -6.89 -4.52
C PHE A 87 -3.99 -7.82 -3.45
N PHE A 88 -4.33 -7.53 -2.18
CA PHE A 88 -4.03 -8.45 -1.09
C PHE A 88 -5.05 -9.60 -1.11
N PRO A 89 -4.61 -10.85 -1.19
CA PRO A 89 -5.53 -11.98 -1.21
C PRO A 89 -6.19 -12.22 0.14
N PHE A 90 -5.57 -11.74 1.21
CA PHE A 90 -6.06 -11.87 2.59
C PHE A 90 -5.73 -10.61 3.36
N VAL A 91 -6.35 -10.48 4.53
CA VAL A 91 -6.16 -9.31 5.38
C VAL A 91 -4.78 -9.28 6.06
N ASP A 92 -4.09 -10.43 6.15
CA ASP A 92 -2.84 -10.57 6.88
C ASP A 92 -1.72 -9.62 6.39
N GLY A 93 -1.64 -9.40 5.09
CA GLY A 93 -0.64 -8.49 4.52
C GLY A 93 -0.85 -7.06 5.00
N ILE A 94 -2.09 -6.56 4.90
CA ILE A 94 -2.39 -5.19 5.31
C ILE A 94 -2.29 -5.05 6.83
N GLU A 95 -2.68 -6.08 7.60
CA GLU A 95 -2.49 -6.07 9.06
C GLU A 95 -1.02 -5.89 9.42
N THR A 96 -0.16 -6.64 8.76
CA THR A 96 1.29 -6.57 8.99
C THR A 96 1.82 -5.16 8.72
N LEU A 97 1.38 -4.54 7.64
CA LEU A 97 1.79 -3.18 7.29
C LEU A 97 1.28 -2.17 8.34
N VAL A 98 0.01 -2.23 8.68
CA VAL A 98 -0.61 -1.27 9.61
C VAL A 98 0.00 -1.39 11.01
N GLN A 99 0.24 -2.60 11.47
CA GLN A 99 0.87 -2.83 12.78
C GLN A 99 2.30 -2.29 12.84
N SER A 100 2.93 -2.10 11.70
CA SER A 100 4.29 -1.57 11.61
C SER A 100 4.33 -0.04 11.41
N GLY A 101 3.16 0.61 11.42
CA GLY A 101 3.10 2.06 11.35
C GLY A 101 2.63 2.64 10.01
N VAL A 102 2.24 1.80 9.07
CA VAL A 102 1.69 2.26 7.79
C VAL A 102 0.32 2.89 8.03
N THR A 103 0.11 4.09 7.50
CA THR A 103 -1.11 4.88 7.71
C THR A 103 -2.01 4.94 6.49
N ALA A 104 -1.48 4.63 5.31
CA ALA A 104 -2.26 4.62 4.08
C ALA A 104 -1.71 3.58 3.12
N VAL A 105 -2.63 2.96 2.37
CA VAL A 105 -2.29 1.87 1.45
C VAL A 105 -3.00 2.10 0.13
N ILE A 106 -2.29 1.86 -0.97
CA ILE A 106 -2.87 1.79 -2.31
C ILE A 106 -2.63 0.41 -2.89
N GLN A 107 -3.68 -0.17 -3.44
CA GLN A 107 -3.63 -1.48 -4.07
C GLN A 107 -4.65 -1.58 -5.21
N PRO A 108 -4.46 -2.46 -6.18
CA PRO A 108 -5.51 -2.76 -7.14
C PRO A 108 -6.68 -3.44 -6.45
N SER A 109 -7.89 -3.23 -6.96
CA SER A 109 -9.08 -3.95 -6.52
C SER A 109 -9.16 -5.31 -7.23
N GLY A 110 -10.10 -6.14 -6.79
CA GLY A 110 -10.42 -7.39 -7.49
C GLY A 110 -10.38 -8.64 -6.66
N SER A 111 -9.98 -8.55 -5.40
CA SER A 111 -10.03 -9.69 -4.49
C SER A 111 -11.45 -9.91 -4.00
N VAL A 112 -11.84 -11.18 -3.85
CA VAL A 112 -13.10 -11.52 -3.19
C VAL A 112 -13.11 -11.07 -1.73
N ARG A 113 -11.94 -10.74 -1.19
CA ARG A 113 -11.78 -10.29 0.19
C ARG A 113 -11.64 -8.78 0.34
N ASP A 114 -11.91 -8.02 -0.72
CA ASP A 114 -11.82 -6.56 -0.66
C ASP A 114 -12.68 -5.98 0.47
N LYS A 115 -13.85 -6.57 0.72
CA LYS A 115 -14.73 -6.11 1.81
C LYS A 115 -14.07 -6.24 3.18
N GLU A 116 -13.34 -7.32 3.40
CA GLU A 116 -12.63 -7.54 4.67
C GLU A 116 -11.50 -6.52 4.83
N ILE A 117 -10.82 -6.20 3.75
CA ILE A 117 -9.74 -5.21 3.75
C ILE A 117 -10.29 -3.82 4.03
N ILE A 118 -11.40 -3.46 3.41
CA ILE A 118 -12.09 -2.18 3.66
C ILE A 118 -12.51 -2.08 5.12
N LYS A 119 -13.09 -3.15 5.66
CA LYS A 119 -13.52 -3.20 7.05
C LYS A 119 -12.34 -2.97 8.00
N TYR A 120 -11.24 -3.67 7.76
CA TYR A 120 -10.03 -3.54 8.58
C TYR A 120 -9.49 -2.11 8.52
N ALA A 121 -9.43 -1.52 7.32
CA ALA A 121 -8.96 -0.15 7.15
C ALA A 121 -9.83 0.84 7.92
N ASN A 122 -11.16 0.67 7.85
CA ASN A 122 -12.08 1.53 8.61
C ASN A 122 -11.90 1.38 10.12
N GLU A 123 -11.70 0.16 10.59
CA GLU A 123 -11.53 -0.12 12.03
C GLU A 123 -10.23 0.44 12.59
N THR A 124 -9.20 0.49 11.77
CA THR A 124 -7.87 0.95 12.21
C THR A 124 -7.58 2.41 11.86
N GLY A 125 -8.50 3.07 11.14
CA GLY A 125 -8.29 4.44 10.69
C GLY A 125 -7.25 4.54 9.58
N THR A 126 -7.03 3.47 8.84
CA THR A 126 -6.08 3.45 7.73
C THR A 126 -6.75 3.94 6.46
N ILE A 127 -6.06 4.82 5.73
CA ILE A 127 -6.54 5.29 4.44
C ILE A 127 -6.32 4.20 3.39
N LEU A 128 -7.36 3.87 2.64
CA LEU A 128 -7.29 2.82 1.63
C LEU A 128 -7.75 3.37 0.28
N VAL A 129 -6.89 3.20 -0.72
CA VAL A 129 -7.17 3.63 -2.10
C VAL A 129 -7.04 2.41 -3.00
N PHE A 130 -8.04 2.19 -3.84
CA PHE A 130 -7.99 1.13 -4.84
C PHE A 130 -7.65 1.70 -6.21
N SER A 131 -6.64 1.10 -6.83
CA SER A 131 -6.28 1.36 -8.21
C SER A 131 -7.08 0.41 -9.11
N LYS A 132 -7.45 0.86 -10.30
CA LYS A 132 -8.09 0.01 -11.32
C LYS A 132 -7.06 -0.75 -12.14
N SER A 133 -5.83 -0.28 -12.18
CA SER A 133 -4.76 -0.94 -12.92
C SER A 133 -3.84 -1.71 -11.99
N ARG A 134 -3.13 -2.67 -12.57
CA ARG A 134 -2.12 -3.48 -11.87
C ARG A 134 -0.76 -3.18 -12.46
N HIS A 135 0.27 -3.26 -11.64
CA HIS A 135 1.64 -3.09 -12.09
C HIS A 135 2.44 -4.35 -11.75
N PHE A 136 2.43 -5.29 -12.69
CA PHE A 136 3.23 -6.51 -12.52
C PHE A 136 4.55 -6.37 -13.26
N ASN A 137 5.62 -6.78 -12.60
CA ASN A 137 6.94 -6.90 -13.20
C ASN A 137 7.51 -8.27 -12.81
N HIS A 138 7.46 -9.16 -13.78
CA HIS A 138 7.90 -10.53 -13.57
C HIS A 138 9.36 -10.75 -13.95
#